data_d1bba0fe4628ab3c228f0c8693163b31
#
_entry.id   d1bba0fe4628ab3c228f0c8693163b31
#
_cell.length_a   1.000
_cell.length_b   1.000
_cell.length_c   1.000
_cell.angle_alpha   90.00
_cell.angle_beta   90.00
_cell.angle_gamma   90.00
#
_symmetry.space_group_name_H-M   'P 1'
#
loop_
_entity.id
_entity.type
_entity.pdbx_description
1 polymer ?
#
loop_
_entity_poly.entity_id
_entity_poly.type
_entity_poly.pdbx_seq_one_letter_code
_entity_poly.pdbx_strand_id
1 'polypeptide(L)'
;ETLDTLKVNSNNEWGKLRSIVVGTALNANFPQYDNLYTTSMSAGGWKKTPPPSGAVPEQIIEETEEDLNVLIHTLDKFAVSVYRPNTLNFNEIVSTPDWKTDSQYAYCPRDTHLVIGDMVIETPMTTRARQHEAILLDTIRRQAIRDGAKWISAPRPRLLDSENLVE
;
A
#
# COMPACT_ATOMS: atom_id res chain seq x y z
N GLU A 1 -3.93 16.54 -24.79
CA GLU A 1 -2.98 16.11 -23.74
C GLU A 1 -2.52 14.73 -24.09
N THR A 2 -1.28 14.58 -24.51
CA THR A 2 -0.65 13.26 -24.65
C THR A 2 -0.50 12.69 -23.24
N LEU A 3 -1.33 11.71 -22.90
CA LEU A 3 -1.14 10.93 -21.65
C LEU A 3 0.27 10.33 -21.72
N ASP A 4 1.14 10.74 -20.79
CA ASP A 4 2.46 10.13 -20.66
C ASP A 4 2.30 8.61 -20.51
N THR A 5 3.03 7.87 -21.35
CA THR A 5 2.97 6.41 -21.36
C THR A 5 3.60 5.86 -20.09
N LEU A 6 2.84 5.13 -19.29
CA LEU A 6 3.34 4.43 -18.11
C LEU A 6 4.04 3.13 -18.51
N LYS A 7 5.34 3.20 -18.73
CA LYS A 7 6.14 2.03 -19.10
C LYS A 7 6.67 1.33 -17.85
N VAL A 8 6.14 0.15 -17.57
CA VAL A 8 6.69 -0.75 -16.55
C VAL A 8 7.92 -1.46 -17.11
N ASN A 9 9.08 -1.27 -16.48
CA ASN A 9 10.33 -1.93 -16.89
C ASN A 9 11.38 -1.83 -15.78
N SER A 10 11.40 -2.81 -14.87
CA SER A 10 12.37 -2.86 -13.77
C SER A 10 13.15 -4.17 -13.79
N ASN A 11 14.45 -4.10 -14.05
CA ASN A 11 15.33 -5.26 -14.15
C ASN A 11 16.42 -5.28 -13.08
N ASN A 12 16.59 -4.19 -12.36
CA ASN A 12 17.58 -4.03 -11.29
C ASN A 12 17.25 -2.78 -10.45
N GLU A 13 17.92 -2.62 -9.32
CA GLU A 13 17.69 -1.52 -8.38
C GLU A 13 18.58 -0.29 -8.62
N TRP A 14 19.56 -0.36 -9.54
CA TRP A 14 20.53 0.71 -9.82
C TRP A 14 20.40 1.33 -11.21
N GLY A 15 19.45 0.87 -12.01
CA GLY A 15 19.12 1.47 -13.29
C GLY A 15 18.51 2.86 -13.12
N LYS A 16 18.50 3.68 -14.19
CA LYS A 16 17.88 4.99 -14.15
C LYS A 16 16.39 4.87 -13.84
N LEU A 17 15.98 5.43 -12.70
CA LEU A 17 14.57 5.55 -12.34
C LEU A 17 13.86 6.51 -13.30
N ARG A 18 12.71 6.11 -13.85
CA ARG A 18 11.90 6.91 -14.78
C ARG A 18 10.52 7.22 -14.23
N SER A 19 9.95 6.25 -13.49
CA SER A 19 8.65 6.42 -12.85
C SER A 19 8.60 5.63 -11.56
N ILE A 20 7.82 6.11 -10.60
CA ILE A 20 7.65 5.49 -9.29
C ILE A 20 6.24 5.74 -8.75
N VAL A 21 5.75 4.82 -7.94
CA VAL A 21 4.56 5.05 -7.11
C VAL A 21 5.03 5.49 -5.73
N VAL A 22 4.63 6.69 -5.33
CA VAL A 22 4.84 7.19 -3.97
C VAL A 22 3.55 7.06 -3.20
N GLY A 23 3.59 6.44 -2.04
CA GLY A 23 2.43 6.24 -1.18
C GLY A 23 1.85 7.53 -0.62
N THR A 24 0.75 7.43 0.14
CA THR A 24 0.11 8.57 0.81
C THR A 24 -0.33 8.19 2.21
N ALA A 25 -0.27 9.14 3.14
CA ALA A 25 -0.78 8.99 4.50
C ALA A 25 -2.25 9.44 4.64
N LEU A 26 -2.85 10.02 3.58
CA LEU A 26 -4.21 10.52 3.63
C LEU A 26 -5.19 9.42 4.08
N ASN A 27 -6.05 9.76 5.03
CA ASN A 27 -7.03 8.87 5.65
C ASN A 27 -6.42 7.65 6.39
N ALA A 28 -5.12 7.64 6.69
CA ALA A 28 -4.48 6.53 7.40
C ALA A 28 -5.20 6.19 8.70
N ASN A 29 -5.24 4.91 9.03
CA ASN A 29 -5.95 4.36 10.16
C ASN A 29 -5.09 3.35 10.91
N PHE A 30 -5.22 3.29 12.21
CA PHE A 30 -4.70 2.21 13.06
C PHE A 30 -5.77 1.13 13.16
N PRO A 31 -5.60 -0.02 12.49
CA PRO A 31 -6.62 -1.07 12.47
C PRO A 31 -6.95 -1.56 13.87
N GLN A 32 -8.23 -1.62 14.22
CA GLN A 32 -8.68 -2.06 15.54
C GLN A 32 -9.20 -3.50 15.57
N TYR A 33 -9.51 -4.07 14.40
CA TYR A 33 -10.13 -5.40 14.29
C TYR A 33 -9.16 -6.47 13.74
N ASP A 34 -7.91 -6.13 13.52
CA ASP A 34 -6.89 -7.06 13.04
C ASP A 34 -6.04 -7.56 14.21
N ASN A 35 -6.27 -8.82 14.61
CA ASN A 35 -5.53 -9.44 15.71
C ASN A 35 -4.03 -9.56 15.42
N LEU A 36 -3.64 -9.80 14.17
CA LEU A 36 -2.24 -9.90 13.81
C LEU A 36 -1.55 -8.52 13.89
N TYR A 37 -2.26 -7.45 13.50
CA TYR A 37 -1.77 -6.09 13.67
C TYR A 37 -1.50 -5.79 15.15
N THR A 38 -2.48 -6.04 16.02
CA THR A 38 -2.33 -5.78 17.46
C THR A 38 -1.22 -6.62 18.09
N THR A 39 -1.07 -7.88 17.67
CA THR A 39 0.00 -8.77 18.14
C THR A 39 1.38 -8.29 17.66
N SER A 40 1.51 -7.93 16.38
CA SER A 40 2.77 -7.44 15.82
C SER A 40 3.23 -6.13 16.45
N MET A 41 2.31 -5.21 16.73
CA MET A 41 2.61 -3.97 17.44
C MET A 41 3.11 -4.24 18.85
N SER A 42 2.51 -5.20 19.55
CA SER A 42 2.95 -5.60 20.90
C SER A 42 4.32 -6.25 20.87
N ALA A 43 4.60 -7.13 19.91
CA ALA A 43 5.88 -7.79 19.72
C ALA A 43 6.98 -6.82 19.26
N GLY A 44 6.64 -5.81 18.46
CA GLY A 44 7.56 -4.76 17.99
C GLY A 44 8.01 -3.74 19.05
N GLY A 45 7.64 -3.95 20.31
CA GLY A 45 8.06 -3.10 21.43
C GLY A 45 7.13 -1.91 21.70
N TRP A 46 5.96 -1.89 21.10
CA TRP A 46 4.92 -0.94 21.46
C TRP A 46 4.42 -1.22 22.87
N LYS A 47 4.98 -0.50 23.83
CA LYS A 47 4.73 -0.72 25.28
C LYS A 47 3.44 -0.08 25.79
N LYS A 48 2.76 0.70 24.94
CA LYS A 48 1.47 1.30 25.31
C LYS A 48 0.38 0.25 25.11
N THR A 49 -0.35 -0.05 26.14
CA THR A 49 -1.50 -0.96 26.09
C THR A 49 -2.75 -0.17 26.44
N PRO A 50 -3.79 -0.16 25.60
CA PRO A 50 -3.87 -0.79 24.28
C PRO A 50 -3.07 -0.07 23.19
N PRO A 51 -2.73 -0.74 22.07
CA PRO A 51 -2.15 -0.09 20.91
C PRO A 51 -3.11 0.98 20.34
N PRO A 52 -2.60 1.97 19.58
CA PRO A 52 -3.47 2.97 18.97
C PRO A 52 -4.47 2.29 18.03
N SER A 53 -5.68 2.83 17.97
CA SER A 53 -6.74 2.37 17.07
C SER A 53 -7.56 3.55 16.55
N GLY A 54 -8.14 3.40 15.37
CA GLY A 54 -8.91 4.45 14.70
C GLY A 54 -8.05 5.39 13.86
N ALA A 55 -8.62 6.48 13.41
CA ALA A 55 -7.95 7.43 12.51
C ALA A 55 -6.61 7.91 13.06
N VAL A 56 -5.60 7.97 12.21
CA VAL A 56 -4.30 8.58 12.55
C VAL A 56 -4.54 10.08 12.80
N PRO A 57 -3.91 10.68 13.84
CA PRO A 57 -4.03 12.11 14.11
C PRO A 57 -3.67 12.95 12.87
N GLU A 58 -4.49 13.98 12.60
CA GLU A 58 -4.35 14.83 11.42
C GLU A 58 -2.97 15.47 11.30
N GLN A 59 -2.40 15.93 12.42
CA GLN A 59 -1.04 16.48 12.44
C GLN A 59 0.00 15.49 11.90
N ILE A 60 -0.10 14.20 12.23
CA ILE A 60 0.83 13.17 11.74
C ILE A 60 0.64 12.96 10.23
N ILE A 61 -0.61 13.01 9.76
CA ILE A 61 -0.92 12.90 8.33
C ILE A 61 -0.32 14.08 7.58
N GLU A 62 -0.53 15.31 8.07
CA GLU A 62 -0.02 16.54 7.46
C GLU A 62 1.51 16.53 7.37
N GLU A 63 2.20 16.29 8.49
CA GLU A 63 3.67 16.22 8.54
C GLU A 63 4.21 15.13 7.58
N THR A 64 3.54 13.99 7.52
CA THR A 64 3.93 12.90 6.60
C THR A 64 3.72 13.28 5.14
N GLU A 65 2.61 13.94 4.79
CA GLU A 65 2.36 14.40 3.43
C GLU A 65 3.32 15.52 3.02
N GLU A 66 3.72 16.40 3.95
CA GLU A 66 4.77 17.39 3.70
C GLU A 66 6.10 16.72 3.31
N ASP A 67 6.54 15.72 4.06
CA ASP A 67 7.76 14.95 3.77
C ASP A 67 7.67 14.22 2.43
N LEU A 68 6.52 13.59 2.14
CA LEU A 68 6.27 12.96 0.84
C LEU A 68 6.29 13.96 -0.32
N ASN A 69 5.76 15.17 -0.11
CA ASN A 69 5.80 16.22 -1.12
C ASN A 69 7.23 16.70 -1.39
N VAL A 70 8.08 16.80 -0.36
CA VAL A 70 9.52 17.08 -0.53
C VAL A 70 10.20 16.00 -1.39
N LEU A 71 9.89 14.72 -1.13
CA LEU A 71 10.37 13.61 -1.94
C LEU A 71 9.90 13.73 -3.40
N ILE A 72 8.60 14.01 -3.63
CA ILE A 72 8.01 14.16 -4.97
C ILE A 72 8.69 15.30 -5.72
N HIS A 73 8.86 16.47 -5.11
CA HIS A 73 9.57 17.59 -5.72
C HIS A 73 11.03 17.28 -6.06
N THR A 74 11.66 16.44 -5.22
CA THR A 74 13.03 15.99 -5.49
C THR A 74 13.06 15.06 -6.70
N LEU A 75 12.14 14.11 -6.80
CA LEU A 75 12.03 13.19 -7.94
C LEU A 75 11.73 13.94 -9.25
N ASP A 76 10.88 14.95 -9.20
CA ASP A 76 10.55 15.81 -10.35
C ASP A 76 11.80 16.52 -10.93
N LYS A 77 12.69 17.02 -10.07
CA LYS A 77 13.98 17.62 -10.50
C LYS A 77 14.86 16.65 -11.28
N PHE A 78 14.68 15.33 -11.07
CA PHE A 78 15.37 14.28 -11.82
C PHE A 78 14.55 13.75 -13.01
N ALA A 79 13.46 14.42 -13.36
CA ALA A 79 12.52 14.03 -14.41
C ALA A 79 11.97 12.59 -14.20
N VAL A 80 11.64 12.24 -12.97
CA VAL A 80 10.98 10.99 -12.59
C VAL A 80 9.47 11.24 -12.49
N SER A 81 8.68 10.52 -13.28
CA SER A 81 7.22 10.60 -13.19
C SER A 81 6.73 9.93 -11.90
N VAL A 82 5.96 10.66 -11.11
CA VAL A 82 5.41 10.16 -9.85
C VAL A 82 3.92 9.86 -9.99
N TYR A 83 3.53 8.68 -9.56
CA TYR A 83 2.14 8.24 -9.46
C TYR A 83 1.76 8.10 -7.99
N ARG A 84 0.49 8.37 -7.68
CA ARG A 84 -0.04 8.26 -6.32
C ARG A 84 -1.18 7.24 -6.28
N PRO A 85 -1.28 6.42 -5.24
CA PRO A 85 -2.43 5.53 -5.06
C PRO A 85 -3.71 6.34 -4.83
N ASN A 86 -4.85 5.72 -5.12
CA ASN A 86 -6.14 6.22 -4.67
C ASN A 86 -6.25 6.08 -3.14
N THR A 87 -7.08 6.91 -2.53
CA THR A 87 -7.41 6.79 -1.12
C THR A 87 -8.86 6.35 -0.94
N LEU A 88 -9.12 5.65 0.16
CA LEU A 88 -10.45 5.25 0.61
C LEU A 88 -10.65 5.79 2.03
N ASN A 89 -11.86 5.65 2.56
CA ASN A 89 -12.09 5.80 3.98
C ASN A 89 -11.63 4.52 4.70
N PHE A 90 -10.41 4.51 5.22
CA PHE A 90 -9.81 3.32 5.83
C PHE A 90 -10.44 2.92 7.17
N ASN A 91 -11.30 3.76 7.76
CA ASN A 91 -12.08 3.40 8.95
C ASN A 91 -13.33 2.55 8.62
N GLU A 92 -13.70 2.42 7.34
CA GLU A 92 -14.85 1.60 6.97
C GLU A 92 -14.54 0.12 7.13
N ILE A 93 -15.55 -0.62 7.61
CA ILE A 93 -15.42 -2.07 7.81
C ILE A 93 -15.54 -2.79 6.47
N VAL A 94 -14.50 -3.53 6.15
CA VAL A 94 -14.47 -4.49 5.04
C VAL A 94 -14.86 -5.86 5.60
N SER A 95 -15.74 -6.55 4.91
CA SER A 95 -16.22 -7.89 5.29
C SER A 95 -15.93 -8.89 4.19
N THR A 96 -15.42 -10.04 4.59
CA THR A 96 -15.29 -11.25 3.76
C THR A 96 -16.19 -12.35 4.34
N PRO A 97 -16.35 -13.49 3.70
CA PRO A 97 -17.06 -14.61 4.32
C PRO A 97 -16.43 -15.11 5.63
N ASP A 98 -15.14 -14.90 5.82
CA ASP A 98 -14.37 -15.49 6.92
C ASP A 98 -14.10 -14.50 8.07
N TRP A 99 -14.00 -13.20 7.79
CA TRP A 99 -13.64 -12.18 8.78
C TRP A 99 -14.10 -10.78 8.39
N LYS A 100 -13.99 -9.87 9.35
CA LYS A 100 -14.22 -8.43 9.17
C LYS A 100 -13.02 -7.67 9.72
N THR A 101 -12.67 -6.56 9.07
CA THR A 101 -11.64 -5.64 9.52
C THR A 101 -11.88 -4.24 8.97
N ASP A 102 -11.31 -3.24 9.59
CA ASP A 102 -11.04 -1.95 8.98
C ASP A 102 -9.73 -2.00 8.19
N SER A 103 -9.46 -1.03 7.35
CA SER A 103 -8.25 -0.98 6.55
C SER A 103 -7.17 -0.11 7.22
N GLN A 104 -5.97 -0.05 6.66
CA GLN A 104 -4.86 0.65 7.28
C GLN A 104 -4.48 1.94 6.56
N TYR A 105 -3.92 1.88 5.35
CA TYR A 105 -3.39 3.05 4.63
C TYR A 105 -3.05 2.72 3.16
N ALA A 106 -2.55 3.74 2.44
CA ALA A 106 -1.96 3.61 1.11
C ALA A 106 -0.48 4.03 1.09
N TYR A 107 0.23 3.90 2.23
CA TYR A 107 1.55 4.48 2.42
C TYR A 107 2.69 3.66 1.80
N CYS A 108 2.59 2.32 1.82
CA CYS A 108 3.65 1.41 1.40
C CYS A 108 3.26 0.55 0.17
N PRO A 109 3.10 1.13 -1.03
CA PRO A 109 2.70 0.37 -2.23
C PRO A 109 3.70 -0.74 -2.61
N ARG A 110 4.98 -0.61 -2.24
CA ARG A 110 6.01 -1.63 -2.46
C ARG A 110 5.74 -2.96 -1.75
N ASP A 111 4.96 -2.95 -0.67
CA ASP A 111 4.68 -4.17 0.10
C ASP A 111 3.64 -5.05 -0.62
N THR A 112 2.79 -4.44 -1.43
CA THR A 112 1.70 -5.10 -2.14
C THR A 112 2.00 -5.37 -3.61
N HIS A 113 3.13 -4.87 -4.13
CA HIS A 113 3.47 -5.00 -5.54
C HIS A 113 4.96 -5.25 -5.74
N LEU A 114 5.28 -6.24 -6.58
CA LEU A 114 6.63 -6.53 -7.04
C LEU A 114 6.69 -6.31 -8.56
N VAL A 115 7.72 -5.59 -9.02
CA VAL A 115 7.93 -5.33 -10.45
C VAL A 115 9.15 -6.10 -10.94
N ILE A 116 8.97 -6.93 -11.98
CA ILE A 116 10.05 -7.69 -12.62
C ILE A 116 9.94 -7.52 -14.14
N GLY A 117 10.89 -6.82 -14.74
CA GLY A 117 10.82 -6.48 -16.16
C GLY A 117 9.57 -5.68 -16.48
N ASP A 118 8.75 -6.16 -17.41
CA ASP A 118 7.48 -5.57 -17.82
C ASP A 118 6.24 -6.10 -17.05
N MET A 119 6.50 -6.85 -15.96
CA MET A 119 5.47 -7.51 -15.17
C MET A 119 5.33 -6.87 -13.79
N VAL A 120 4.09 -6.64 -13.37
CA VAL A 120 3.73 -6.30 -12.00
C VAL A 120 3.01 -7.48 -11.37
N ILE A 121 3.44 -7.88 -10.19
CA ILE A 121 2.84 -8.96 -9.40
C ILE A 121 2.22 -8.34 -8.15
N GLU A 122 0.90 -8.46 -8.00
CA GLU A 122 0.23 -8.18 -6.72
C GLU A 122 0.58 -9.27 -5.72
N THR A 123 1.13 -8.90 -4.59
CA THR A 123 1.48 -9.82 -3.50
C THR A 123 0.40 -9.80 -2.43
N PRO A 124 0.02 -10.94 -1.86
CA PRO A 124 -0.91 -10.97 -0.74
C PRO A 124 -0.24 -10.43 0.53
N MET A 125 -1.01 -9.72 1.34
CA MET A 125 -0.56 -9.26 2.65
C MET A 125 -0.89 -10.28 3.73
N THR A 126 -0.08 -10.31 4.78
CA THR A 126 -0.28 -11.21 5.93
C THR A 126 -1.32 -10.70 6.91
N THR A 127 -1.57 -9.39 6.94
CA THR A 127 -2.56 -8.75 7.81
C THR A 127 -3.87 -8.55 7.05
N ARG A 128 -5.00 -8.77 7.72
CA ARG A 128 -6.35 -8.59 7.15
C ARG A 128 -6.60 -7.15 6.73
N ALA A 129 -6.18 -6.20 7.55
CA ALA A 129 -6.33 -4.77 7.30
C ALA A 129 -5.65 -4.29 6.01
N ARG A 130 -4.66 -5.02 5.50
CA ARG A 130 -3.92 -4.69 4.29
C ARG A 130 -4.26 -5.56 3.06
N GLN A 131 -5.14 -6.53 3.21
CA GLN A 131 -5.49 -7.48 2.13
C GLN A 131 -6.07 -6.81 0.89
N HIS A 132 -6.67 -5.64 1.02
CA HIS A 132 -7.31 -4.91 -0.06
C HIS A 132 -6.50 -3.71 -0.57
N GLU A 133 -5.30 -3.47 -0.04
CA GLU A 133 -4.47 -2.32 -0.46
C GLU A 133 -4.13 -2.32 -1.95
N ALA A 134 -3.98 -3.47 -2.58
CA ALA A 134 -3.69 -3.55 -4.02
C ALA A 134 -4.73 -2.81 -4.90
N ILE A 135 -5.99 -2.72 -4.48
CA ILE A 135 -7.05 -2.02 -5.21
C ILE A 135 -6.78 -0.50 -5.31
N LEU A 136 -6.00 0.05 -4.38
CA LEU A 136 -5.67 1.47 -4.36
C LEU A 136 -4.80 1.89 -5.56
N LEU A 137 -4.18 0.94 -6.24
CA LEU A 137 -3.43 1.15 -7.47
C LEU A 137 -4.24 0.86 -8.75
N ASP A 138 -5.56 0.66 -8.67
CA ASP A 138 -6.37 0.24 -9.82
C ASP A 138 -6.28 1.20 -11.01
N THR A 139 -6.23 2.51 -10.77
CA THR A 139 -6.06 3.51 -11.83
C THR A 139 -4.70 3.35 -12.52
N ILE A 140 -3.63 3.16 -11.75
CA ILE A 140 -2.27 2.93 -12.24
C ILE A 140 -2.21 1.60 -13.00
N ARG A 141 -2.82 0.56 -12.45
CA ARG A 141 -2.93 -0.77 -13.06
C ARG A 141 -3.55 -0.71 -14.44
N ARG A 142 -4.70 -0.05 -14.55
CA ARG A 142 -5.40 0.09 -15.83
C ARG A 142 -4.56 0.83 -16.87
N GLN A 143 -3.83 1.87 -16.45
CA GLN A 143 -2.92 2.58 -17.34
C GLN A 143 -1.75 1.69 -17.75
N ALA A 144 -1.08 1.03 -16.80
CA ALA A 144 0.05 0.15 -17.07
C ALA A 144 -0.32 -0.98 -18.06
N ILE A 145 -1.48 -1.61 -17.88
CA ILE A 145 -1.97 -2.67 -18.79
C ILE A 145 -2.23 -2.11 -20.19
N ARG A 146 -2.87 -0.94 -20.31
CA ARG A 146 -3.08 -0.28 -21.63
C ARG A 146 -1.76 0.01 -22.34
N ASP A 147 -0.73 0.33 -21.57
CA ASP A 147 0.61 0.65 -22.08
C ASP A 147 1.51 -0.59 -22.26
N GLY A 148 0.93 -1.79 -22.13
CA GLY A 148 1.56 -3.06 -22.47
C GLY A 148 2.18 -3.82 -21.31
N ALA A 149 2.05 -3.38 -20.06
CA ALA A 149 2.51 -4.13 -18.91
C ALA A 149 1.69 -5.41 -18.68
N LYS A 150 2.35 -6.43 -18.18
CA LYS A 150 1.71 -7.63 -17.66
C LYS A 150 1.38 -7.42 -16.19
N TRP A 151 0.16 -7.82 -15.79
CA TRP A 151 -0.26 -7.71 -14.41
C TRP A 151 -0.84 -9.03 -13.91
N ILE A 152 -0.30 -9.54 -12.83
CA ILE A 152 -0.67 -10.83 -12.25
C ILE A 152 -1.00 -10.62 -10.77
N SER A 153 -2.12 -11.18 -10.33
CA SER A 153 -2.47 -11.24 -8.90
C SER A 153 -2.10 -12.60 -8.36
N ALA A 154 -1.25 -12.65 -7.33
CA ALA A 154 -0.94 -13.88 -6.63
C ALA A 154 -2.18 -14.37 -5.83
N PRO A 155 -2.36 -15.68 -5.65
CA PRO A 155 -3.45 -16.22 -4.84
C PRO A 155 -3.43 -15.62 -3.42
N ARG A 156 -4.59 -15.15 -2.95
CA ARG A 156 -4.72 -14.58 -1.62
C ARG A 156 -5.06 -15.67 -0.60
N PRO A 157 -4.32 -15.77 0.52
CA PRO A 157 -4.69 -16.65 1.63
C PRO A 157 -6.01 -16.18 2.27
N ARG A 158 -6.75 -17.11 2.87
CA ARG A 158 -8.02 -16.79 3.52
C ARG A 158 -7.82 -16.02 4.83
N LEU A 159 -6.68 -16.16 5.50
CA LEU A 159 -6.36 -15.55 6.79
C LEU A 159 -7.39 -15.89 7.87
N LEU A 160 -7.71 -17.17 7.98
CA LEU A 160 -8.59 -17.68 9.04
C LEU A 160 -7.95 -17.46 10.42
N ASP A 161 -8.78 -17.37 11.46
CA ASP A 161 -8.25 -17.23 12.83
C ASP A 161 -7.32 -18.39 13.23
N SER A 162 -7.58 -19.59 12.71
CA SER A 162 -6.71 -20.75 12.88
C SER A 162 -5.36 -20.67 12.15
N GLU A 163 -5.24 -19.78 11.16
CA GLU A 163 -4.01 -19.58 10.37
C GLU A 163 -3.21 -18.38 10.89
N ASN A 164 -3.83 -17.51 11.67
CA ASN A 164 -3.23 -16.29 12.23
C ASN A 164 -2.61 -16.49 13.62
N LEU A 165 -2.50 -17.73 14.07
CA LEU A 165 -1.77 -18.05 15.29
C LEU A 165 -0.29 -17.96 14.99
N VAL A 166 0.30 -16.81 15.28
CA VAL A 166 1.74 -16.72 15.52
C VAL A 166 1.95 -17.35 16.91
N GLU A 167 2.34 -18.62 16.92
CA GLU A 167 2.91 -19.23 18.12
C GLU A 167 4.28 -18.63 18.44
#